data_16e24153cca2c2c06fc7c5e7963545ac
#
_entry.id   16e24153cca2c2c06fc7c5e7963545ac
#
_cell.length_a   1.000
_cell.length_b   1.000
_cell.length_c   1.000
_cell.angle_alpha   90.00
_cell.angle_beta   90.00
_cell.angle_gamma   90.00
#
_symmetry.space_group_name_H-M   'P 1'
#
loop_
_entity.id
_entity.type
_entity.pdbx_description
1 polymer ?
#
loop_
_entity_poly.entity_id
_entity_poly.type
_entity_poly.pdbx_seq_one_letter_code
_entity_poly.pdbx_strand_id
1 'polypeptide(L)'
;LLIPFAIYGVNLFNGQLYACNDGGSITNLADCFGEYNSTPFSNDWNVVSPRQVSNPYYDFDNFRSSLFILFQIVSQEGWIDVMFSAMSITGRGTQPQGFSTQGNAVFFVIFNLLATVFILTLFISVFMRNYTEQTGVAFLTSDQRSWLELRKLLRQVSPSKRPTSKDPRWWKNWCYKRATRKHGKWHQTMTLILVFHLILLIVEFYPEPDQWDKTRDYIFLACTVFYIINIIVRITGLSWARFRRSSWDLFSIFAVSGTLITTLLLLTNFKSQVYIQLHKLFLVAIVLLLIPRNDALDQLFKTAAASLTAIGNLLATWFVLFMVFAIAMTQTFGLTRFGENESDNINMRTVPKTLILLFRMSCGEGWNQIMEDYATILPPFCTIGDTFYNSDCGSSEWARTLFIAWNILSMYIFTSLFVSLIYESFSYVFQRSNGLGKVSREEIRRFKQAWATLDPNGTGFIAKEQFPRLLGELSGVFEMRIYSHEDSVRRILEDIHQAPAANGRINSISTPSSANGIDLKALNERISKIDAGRVRRERARFNLFYEEVLVSADPDRGIAFTTVLMVLAHYNVISDNKSLK
;
A
#
# COMPACT_ATOMS: atom_id res chain seq x y z
N LEU A 1 9.12 18.34 -25.88
CA LEU A 1 7.96 19.15 -25.56
C LEU A 1 8.36 20.49 -24.94
N LEU A 2 9.23 20.52 -23.92
CA LEU A 2 9.68 21.74 -23.24
C LEU A 2 10.30 22.78 -24.20
N ILE A 3 11.23 22.37 -25.07
CA ILE A 3 11.96 23.28 -25.97
C ILE A 3 11.03 24.08 -26.90
N PRO A 4 10.13 23.46 -27.69
CA PRO A 4 9.20 24.20 -28.54
C PRO A 4 8.31 25.18 -27.78
N PHE A 5 7.79 24.75 -26.61
CA PHE A 5 6.96 25.61 -25.77
C PHE A 5 7.77 26.77 -25.15
N ALA A 6 9.04 26.53 -24.76
CA ALA A 6 9.91 27.59 -24.26
C ALA A 6 10.15 28.67 -25.32
N ILE A 7 10.48 28.27 -26.56
CA ILE A 7 10.65 29.21 -27.67
C ILE A 7 9.35 29.96 -27.95
N TYR A 8 8.22 29.28 -27.96
CA TYR A 8 6.90 29.90 -28.17
C TYR A 8 6.53 30.83 -27.03
N GLY A 9 6.80 30.46 -25.77
CA GLY A 9 6.60 31.32 -24.60
C GLY A 9 7.40 32.62 -24.65
N VAL A 10 8.68 32.56 -25.05
CA VAL A 10 9.49 33.76 -25.28
C VAL A 10 8.84 34.64 -26.34
N ASN A 11 8.39 34.08 -27.47
CA ASN A 11 7.75 34.87 -28.54
C ASN A 11 6.44 35.53 -28.10
N LEU A 12 5.66 34.90 -27.20
CA LEU A 12 4.38 35.41 -26.74
C LEU A 12 4.53 36.46 -25.63
N PHE A 13 5.44 36.25 -24.68
CA PHE A 13 5.42 36.98 -23.40
C PHE A 13 6.64 37.89 -23.15
N ASN A 14 7.67 37.85 -24.01
CA ASN A 14 8.90 38.62 -23.85
C ASN A 14 8.63 40.11 -23.64
N GLY A 15 9.16 40.68 -22.54
CA GLY A 15 9.08 42.08 -22.16
C GLY A 15 7.67 42.58 -21.80
N GLN A 16 6.72 41.67 -21.52
CA GLN A 16 5.34 42.01 -21.22
C GLN A 16 4.92 41.75 -19.78
N LEU A 17 5.78 41.17 -18.95
CA LEU A 17 5.50 40.83 -17.56
C LEU A 17 6.00 41.92 -16.58
N TYR A 18 6.71 42.92 -17.07
CA TYR A 18 7.16 44.04 -16.25
C TYR A 18 5.99 44.77 -15.61
N ALA A 19 6.10 45.04 -14.31
CA ALA A 19 5.09 45.75 -13.55
C ALA A 19 5.74 46.81 -12.65
N CYS A 20 5.06 47.91 -12.44
CA CYS A 20 5.38 48.86 -11.39
C CYS A 20 4.81 48.35 -10.06
N ASN A 21 5.59 48.49 -8.97
CA ASN A 21 5.17 48.07 -7.63
C ASN A 21 3.99 48.87 -7.06
N ASP A 22 3.65 50.05 -7.67
CA ASP A 22 2.44 50.81 -7.39
C ASP A 22 1.33 50.44 -8.40
N GLY A 23 0.68 49.31 -8.15
CA GLY A 23 -0.26 48.68 -9.10
C GLY A 23 -1.57 49.40 -9.36
N GLY A 24 -1.92 50.46 -8.62
CA GLY A 24 -3.24 51.06 -8.70
C GLY A 24 -3.34 52.42 -9.43
N SER A 25 -2.24 53.12 -9.60
CA SER A 25 -2.27 54.52 -10.06
C SER A 25 -1.60 54.76 -11.43
N ILE A 26 -0.93 53.74 -11.99
CA ILE A 26 -0.07 53.88 -13.17
C ILE A 26 -0.60 53.04 -14.32
N THR A 27 -0.72 53.65 -15.51
CA THR A 27 -1.11 52.98 -16.75
C THR A 27 0.08 52.63 -17.64
N ASN A 28 1.11 53.50 -17.66
CA ASN A 28 2.33 53.28 -18.44
C ASN A 28 3.53 53.09 -17.51
N LEU A 29 4.39 52.13 -17.81
CA LEU A 29 5.60 51.87 -17.02
C LEU A 29 6.60 53.04 -17.06
N ALA A 30 6.54 53.90 -18.09
CA ALA A 30 7.35 55.12 -18.17
C ALA A 30 7.03 56.10 -17.05
N ASP A 31 5.83 56.06 -16.49
CA ASP A 31 5.38 56.93 -15.40
C ASP A 31 5.68 56.36 -14.01
N CYS A 32 6.34 55.19 -13.93
CA CYS A 32 6.73 54.55 -12.70
C CYS A 32 7.99 55.18 -12.10
N PHE A 33 7.85 56.37 -11.56
CA PHE A 33 8.91 57.12 -10.85
C PHE A 33 8.34 57.88 -9.65
N GLY A 34 9.24 58.24 -8.72
CA GLY A 34 8.83 58.94 -7.47
C GLY A 34 8.53 57.94 -6.34
N GLU A 35 7.72 58.37 -5.40
CA GLU A 35 7.39 57.61 -4.19
C GLU A 35 5.90 57.35 -4.10
N TYR A 36 5.50 56.32 -3.37
CA TYR A 36 4.10 56.00 -3.09
C TYR A 36 3.95 55.44 -1.68
N ASN A 37 2.75 55.50 -1.12
CA ASN A 37 2.44 54.89 0.16
C ASN A 37 2.16 53.40 -0.03
N SER A 38 3.05 52.56 0.47
CA SER A 38 2.94 51.13 0.47
C SER A 38 2.44 50.62 1.81
N THR A 39 1.63 49.57 1.81
CA THR A 39 1.12 48.87 3.01
C THR A 39 1.63 47.42 3.04
N PRO A 40 2.96 47.18 3.28
CA PRO A 40 3.57 45.88 3.08
C PRO A 40 3.11 44.81 4.05
N PHE A 41 2.63 45.14 5.26
CA PHE A 41 2.32 44.15 6.29
C PHE A 41 0.86 44.11 6.74
N SER A 42 0.14 45.18 6.61
CA SER A 42 -1.30 45.30 6.89
C SER A 42 -1.77 46.70 6.55
N ASN A 43 -3.09 46.95 6.53
CA ASN A 43 -3.67 48.27 6.32
C ASN A 43 -3.30 49.28 7.42
N ASP A 44 -2.66 48.88 8.50
CA ASP A 44 -2.33 49.71 9.66
C ASP A 44 -0.96 50.43 9.53
N TRP A 45 -0.11 50.00 8.58
CA TRP A 45 1.23 50.57 8.41
C TRP A 45 1.44 51.10 7.01
N ASN A 46 1.44 52.40 6.87
CA ASN A 46 1.79 53.11 5.64
C ASN A 46 3.29 53.44 5.64
N VAL A 47 4.01 52.90 4.67
CA VAL A 47 5.43 53.19 4.47
C VAL A 47 5.61 53.84 3.11
N VAL A 48 6.33 54.97 3.07
CA VAL A 48 6.70 55.62 1.81
C VAL A 48 7.77 54.75 1.13
N SER A 49 7.46 54.23 -0.04
CA SER A 49 8.33 53.34 -0.82
C SER A 49 8.61 53.95 -2.21
N PRO A 50 9.81 53.79 -2.75
CA PRO A 50 10.09 54.25 -4.12
C PRO A 50 9.32 53.38 -5.13
N ARG A 51 8.82 54.03 -6.18
CA ARG A 51 8.27 53.31 -7.34
C ARG A 51 9.41 52.70 -8.13
N GLN A 52 9.25 51.39 -8.46
CA GLN A 52 10.23 50.64 -9.22
C GLN A 52 9.52 49.72 -10.22
N VAL A 53 10.01 49.68 -11.44
CA VAL A 53 9.62 48.68 -12.46
C VAL A 53 10.45 47.42 -12.24
N SER A 54 9.79 46.31 -12.01
CA SER A 54 10.45 45.01 -11.86
C SER A 54 9.74 43.95 -12.66
N ASN A 55 10.48 42.92 -13.01
CA ASN A 55 9.95 41.71 -13.59
C ASN A 55 9.72 40.66 -12.47
N PRO A 56 8.64 39.89 -12.50
CA PRO A 56 8.52 38.76 -11.59
C PRO A 56 9.62 37.74 -11.84
N TYR A 57 9.89 36.86 -10.85
CA TYR A 57 10.91 35.82 -11.01
C TYR A 57 10.56 34.81 -12.13
N TYR A 58 9.30 34.72 -12.50
CA TYR A 58 8.78 33.91 -13.60
C TYR A 58 8.64 34.74 -14.89
N ASP A 59 9.75 35.08 -15.49
CA ASP A 59 9.77 35.80 -16.76
C ASP A 59 9.95 34.86 -17.98
N PHE A 60 9.54 35.36 -19.15
CA PHE A 60 9.75 34.72 -20.44
C PHE A 60 10.66 35.53 -21.36
N ASP A 61 11.54 36.35 -20.80
CA ASP A 61 12.36 37.30 -21.57
C ASP A 61 13.48 36.61 -22.34
N ASN A 62 13.90 35.44 -21.90
CA ASN A 62 14.91 34.64 -22.60
C ASN A 62 14.58 33.14 -22.53
N PHE A 63 15.26 32.37 -23.38
CA PHE A 63 15.05 30.92 -23.45
C PHE A 63 15.33 30.19 -22.14
N ARG A 64 16.37 30.62 -21.39
CA ARG A 64 16.75 30.01 -20.10
C ARG A 64 15.62 30.18 -19.07
N SER A 65 15.15 31.42 -18.89
CA SER A 65 14.04 31.72 -17.97
C SER A 65 12.76 30.98 -18.38
N SER A 66 12.40 31.03 -19.64
CA SER A 66 11.23 30.32 -20.16
C SER A 66 11.29 28.81 -19.92
N LEU A 67 12.45 28.18 -20.18
CA LEU A 67 12.64 26.75 -19.93
C LEU A 67 12.51 26.41 -18.44
N PHE A 68 13.07 27.25 -17.59
CA PHE A 68 13.01 27.12 -16.13
C PHE A 68 11.54 27.18 -15.62
N ILE A 69 10.78 28.19 -16.06
CA ILE A 69 9.38 28.34 -15.67
C ILE A 69 8.52 27.19 -16.19
N LEU A 70 8.76 26.71 -17.42
CA LEU A 70 8.04 25.54 -17.92
C LEU A 70 8.38 24.27 -17.13
N PHE A 71 9.62 24.12 -16.66
CA PHE A 71 9.98 23.02 -15.76
C PHE A 71 9.20 23.13 -14.42
N GLN A 72 9.09 24.33 -13.86
CA GLN A 72 8.28 24.57 -12.67
C GLN A 72 6.81 24.19 -12.91
N ILE A 73 6.21 24.56 -14.03
CA ILE A 73 4.84 24.19 -14.40
C ILE A 73 4.67 22.68 -14.52
N VAL A 74 5.66 21.95 -15.04
CA VAL A 74 5.65 20.46 -15.07
C VAL A 74 5.58 19.87 -13.67
N SER A 75 6.20 20.53 -12.68
CA SER A 75 6.12 20.09 -11.27
C SER A 75 4.77 20.35 -10.61
N GLN A 76 3.84 20.99 -11.30
CA GLN A 76 2.51 21.37 -10.85
C GLN A 76 2.51 22.45 -9.75
N GLU A 77 3.63 23.13 -9.52
CA GLU A 77 3.78 24.12 -8.47
C GLU A 77 3.80 25.53 -9.06
N GLY A 78 2.99 26.44 -8.50
CA GLY A 78 2.97 27.86 -8.88
C GLY A 78 2.54 28.16 -10.32
N TRP A 79 2.04 27.18 -11.07
CA TRP A 79 1.66 27.37 -12.48
C TRP A 79 0.46 28.31 -12.66
N ILE A 80 -0.42 28.37 -11.66
CA ILE A 80 -1.60 29.25 -11.65
C ILE A 80 -1.19 30.71 -11.57
N ASP A 81 -0.20 31.04 -10.73
CA ASP A 81 0.30 32.40 -10.55
C ASP A 81 0.95 32.93 -11.83
N VAL A 82 1.75 32.08 -12.48
CA VAL A 82 2.35 32.37 -13.79
C VAL A 82 1.27 32.61 -14.85
N MET A 83 0.24 31.75 -14.88
CA MET A 83 -0.89 31.89 -15.80
C MET A 83 -1.67 33.19 -15.55
N PHE A 84 -1.98 33.52 -14.29
CA PHE A 84 -2.70 34.76 -13.95
C PHE A 84 -1.89 35.99 -14.32
N SER A 85 -0.59 36.01 -14.10
CA SER A 85 0.29 37.09 -14.53
C SER A 85 0.29 37.23 -16.05
N ALA A 86 0.34 36.14 -16.80
CA ALA A 86 0.25 36.15 -18.26
C ALA A 86 -1.15 36.61 -18.76
N MET A 87 -2.22 36.29 -18.03
CA MET A 87 -3.58 36.78 -18.33
C MET A 87 -3.76 38.28 -18.06
N SER A 88 -2.92 38.84 -17.22
CA SER A 88 -2.96 40.26 -16.85
C SER A 88 -2.15 41.17 -17.80
N ILE A 89 -1.51 40.62 -18.81
CA ILE A 89 -0.71 41.37 -19.79
C ILE A 89 -1.61 42.31 -20.60
N THR A 90 -1.18 43.58 -20.72
CA THR A 90 -1.84 44.62 -21.54
C THR A 90 -1.01 45.03 -22.74
N GLY A 91 0.30 44.75 -22.73
CA GLY A 91 1.25 45.06 -23.80
C GLY A 91 2.64 45.40 -23.24
N ARG A 92 3.58 45.69 -24.14
CA ARG A 92 4.94 46.11 -23.75
C ARG A 92 4.92 47.55 -23.25
N GLY A 93 5.52 47.80 -22.10
CA GLY A 93 5.63 49.16 -21.51
C GLY A 93 4.35 49.67 -20.85
N THR A 94 3.32 48.86 -20.74
CA THR A 94 2.07 49.21 -20.04
C THR A 94 1.93 48.38 -18.76
N GLN A 95 1.29 48.96 -17.75
CA GLN A 95 1.04 48.27 -16.47
C GLN A 95 0.09 47.10 -16.67
N PRO A 96 0.41 45.88 -16.21
CA PRO A 96 -0.52 44.76 -16.23
C PRO A 96 -1.83 45.06 -15.51
N GLN A 97 -2.96 44.61 -16.10
CA GLN A 97 -4.28 44.78 -15.51
C GLN A 97 -4.95 43.41 -15.36
N GLY A 98 -5.55 43.16 -14.20
CA GLY A 98 -6.12 41.86 -13.89
C GLY A 98 -7.07 41.35 -14.97
N PHE A 99 -6.77 40.15 -15.51
CA PHE A 99 -7.57 39.40 -16.50
C PHE A 99 -7.84 40.13 -17.83
N SER A 100 -7.00 41.08 -18.23
CA SER A 100 -7.17 41.84 -19.49
C SER A 100 -7.05 40.97 -20.74
N THR A 101 -6.22 39.94 -20.73
CA THR A 101 -5.96 39.04 -21.87
C THR A 101 -6.15 37.58 -21.47
N GLN A 102 -7.39 37.17 -21.27
CA GLN A 102 -7.75 35.83 -20.80
C GLN A 102 -7.31 34.70 -21.78
N GLY A 103 -7.16 35.01 -23.08
CA GLY A 103 -6.72 34.04 -24.09
C GLY A 103 -5.34 33.44 -23.83
N ASN A 104 -4.48 34.13 -23.08
CA ASN A 104 -3.14 33.62 -22.72
C ASN A 104 -3.20 32.38 -21.81
N ALA A 105 -4.30 32.17 -21.09
CA ALA A 105 -4.51 30.97 -20.28
C ALA A 105 -4.42 29.68 -21.11
N VAL A 106 -4.84 29.72 -22.39
CA VAL A 106 -4.85 28.57 -23.28
C VAL A 106 -3.46 27.95 -23.44
N PHE A 107 -2.41 28.79 -23.51
CA PHE A 107 -1.02 28.32 -23.59
C PHE A 107 -0.67 27.48 -22.35
N PHE A 108 -0.97 27.95 -21.16
CA PHE A 108 -0.64 27.29 -19.90
C PHE A 108 -1.48 26.04 -19.67
N VAL A 109 -2.77 26.08 -19.99
CA VAL A 109 -3.68 24.92 -19.86
C VAL A 109 -3.24 23.79 -20.81
N ILE A 110 -2.96 24.10 -22.08
CA ILE A 110 -2.51 23.10 -23.03
C ILE A 110 -1.15 22.53 -22.61
N PHE A 111 -0.21 23.41 -22.22
CA PHE A 111 1.11 22.97 -21.79
C PHE A 111 1.02 22.09 -20.54
N ASN A 112 0.28 22.51 -19.52
CA ASN A 112 0.10 21.77 -18.28
C ASN A 112 -0.53 20.39 -18.55
N LEU A 113 -1.60 20.34 -19.35
CA LEU A 113 -2.25 19.09 -19.70
C LEU A 113 -1.30 18.13 -20.45
N LEU A 114 -0.54 18.64 -21.43
CA LEU A 114 0.45 17.85 -22.15
C LEU A 114 1.60 17.43 -21.25
N ALA A 115 2.11 18.30 -20.41
CA ALA A 115 3.20 18.01 -19.50
C ALA A 115 2.82 16.95 -18.47
N THR A 116 1.65 17.10 -17.82
CA THR A 116 1.18 16.16 -16.81
C THR A 116 0.85 14.79 -17.40
N VAL A 117 0.08 14.77 -18.51
CA VAL A 117 -0.37 13.50 -19.10
C VAL A 117 0.77 12.78 -19.82
N PHE A 118 1.63 13.49 -20.58
CA PHE A 118 2.66 12.82 -21.38
C PHE A 118 4.00 12.71 -20.66
N ILE A 119 4.54 13.79 -20.10
CA ILE A 119 5.89 13.75 -19.53
C ILE A 119 5.91 12.87 -18.29
N LEU A 120 5.03 13.13 -17.35
CA LEU A 120 5.01 12.43 -16.06
C LEU A 120 4.65 10.94 -16.25
N THR A 121 3.61 10.65 -17.03
CA THR A 121 3.18 9.26 -17.26
C THR A 121 4.16 8.45 -18.11
N LEU A 122 4.79 9.07 -19.12
CA LEU A 122 5.83 8.41 -19.90
C LEU A 122 7.08 8.13 -19.07
N PHE A 123 7.50 9.08 -18.24
CA PHE A 123 8.64 8.89 -17.35
C PHE A 123 8.41 7.72 -16.41
N ILE A 124 7.25 7.67 -15.75
CA ILE A 124 6.85 6.57 -14.87
C ILE A 124 6.80 5.24 -15.65
N SER A 125 6.21 5.24 -16.86
CA SER A 125 6.08 4.04 -17.70
C SER A 125 7.43 3.48 -18.14
N VAL A 126 8.33 4.34 -18.60
CA VAL A 126 9.70 3.94 -19.04
C VAL A 126 10.50 3.42 -17.84
N PHE A 127 10.39 4.09 -16.70
CA PHE A 127 11.08 3.67 -15.48
C PHE A 127 10.58 2.30 -15.00
N MET A 128 9.25 2.10 -14.99
CA MET A 128 8.63 0.82 -14.66
C MET A 128 9.04 -0.30 -15.60
N ARG A 129 9.06 -0.01 -16.89
CA ARG A 129 9.51 -0.99 -17.89
C ARG A 129 10.95 -1.43 -17.63
N ASN A 130 11.87 -0.47 -17.45
CA ASN A 130 13.27 -0.79 -17.17
C ASN A 130 13.43 -1.56 -15.86
N TYR A 131 12.68 -1.20 -14.80
CA TYR A 131 12.68 -1.92 -13.53
C TYR A 131 12.20 -3.37 -13.69
N THR A 132 11.07 -3.59 -14.38
CA THR A 132 10.52 -4.93 -14.61
C THR A 132 11.41 -5.79 -15.54
N GLU A 133 12.10 -5.17 -16.49
CA GLU A 133 13.10 -5.84 -17.34
C GLU A 133 14.32 -6.28 -16.51
N GLN A 134 14.86 -5.43 -15.66
CA GLN A 134 16.01 -5.77 -14.80
C GLN A 134 15.67 -6.81 -13.74
N THR A 135 14.46 -6.81 -13.22
CA THR A 135 13.98 -7.85 -12.28
C THR A 135 13.64 -9.17 -12.97
N GLY A 136 13.69 -9.22 -14.30
CA GLY A 136 13.38 -10.41 -15.10
C GLY A 136 11.89 -10.73 -15.20
N VAL A 137 11.03 -9.97 -14.52
CA VAL A 137 9.57 -10.20 -14.47
C VAL A 137 8.91 -9.89 -15.82
N ALA A 138 9.48 -8.97 -16.60
CA ALA A 138 8.94 -8.58 -17.92
C ALA A 138 8.96 -9.72 -18.94
N PHE A 139 9.91 -10.66 -18.82
CA PHE A 139 10.08 -11.77 -19.75
C PHE A 139 9.20 -12.99 -19.43
N LEU A 140 8.45 -12.95 -18.32
CA LEU A 140 7.58 -14.04 -17.91
C LEU A 140 6.19 -13.88 -18.52
N THR A 141 5.62 -14.99 -19.00
CA THR A 141 4.20 -15.03 -19.37
C THR A 141 3.32 -14.81 -18.12
N SER A 142 2.05 -14.44 -18.31
CA SER A 142 1.09 -14.26 -17.20
C SER A 142 1.00 -15.50 -16.31
N ASP A 143 1.05 -16.69 -16.93
CA ASP A 143 0.95 -17.96 -16.22
C ASP A 143 2.23 -18.28 -15.46
N GLN A 144 3.41 -18.01 -16.03
CA GLN A 144 4.69 -18.17 -15.34
C GLN A 144 4.79 -17.24 -14.13
N ARG A 145 4.33 -15.98 -14.27
CA ARG A 145 4.26 -15.02 -13.18
C ARG A 145 3.32 -15.50 -12.08
N SER A 146 2.11 -15.93 -12.44
CA SER A 146 1.13 -16.48 -11.51
C SER A 146 1.65 -17.69 -10.76
N TRP A 147 2.44 -18.56 -11.44
CA TRP A 147 3.09 -19.70 -10.79
C TRP A 147 4.17 -19.30 -9.79
N LEU A 148 5.06 -18.39 -10.14
CA LEU A 148 6.09 -17.90 -9.22
C LEU A 148 5.47 -17.32 -7.94
N GLU A 149 4.38 -16.60 -8.09
CA GLU A 149 3.62 -16.03 -6.99
C GLU A 149 2.93 -17.11 -6.14
N LEU A 150 2.28 -18.07 -6.77
CA LEU A 150 1.68 -19.21 -6.09
C LEU A 150 2.74 -19.99 -5.30
N ARG A 151 3.90 -20.26 -5.91
CA ARG A 151 5.04 -20.93 -5.28
C ARG A 151 5.53 -20.18 -4.04
N LYS A 152 5.66 -18.85 -4.12
CA LYS A 152 6.05 -18.00 -3.00
C LYS A 152 5.05 -18.08 -1.85
N LEU A 153 3.76 -18.11 -2.17
CA LEU A 153 2.69 -18.28 -1.19
C LEU A 153 2.68 -19.65 -0.53
N LEU A 154 2.79 -20.72 -1.32
CA LEU A 154 2.75 -22.08 -0.81
C LEU A 154 3.93 -22.36 0.13
N ARG A 155 5.09 -21.73 -0.11
CA ARG A 155 6.25 -21.80 0.81
C ARG A 155 5.98 -21.18 2.18
N GLN A 156 5.11 -20.19 2.27
CA GLN A 156 4.75 -19.53 3.54
C GLN A 156 3.67 -20.29 4.32
N VAL A 157 3.06 -21.32 3.69
CA VAL A 157 2.02 -22.11 4.33
C VAL A 157 2.65 -23.07 5.32
N SER A 158 2.32 -22.96 6.60
CA SER A 158 2.77 -23.88 7.66
C SER A 158 1.66 -24.87 8.04
N PRO A 159 2.02 -26.09 8.48
CA PRO A 159 1.07 -27.10 8.95
C PRO A 159 0.27 -26.57 10.16
N SER A 160 -0.98 -27.02 10.28
CA SER A 160 -1.83 -26.66 11.41
C SER A 160 -1.70 -27.72 12.50
N LYS A 161 -1.44 -27.31 13.73
CA LYS A 161 -1.59 -28.22 14.86
C LYS A 161 -3.09 -28.56 15.04
N ARG A 162 -3.41 -29.85 15.13
CA ARG A 162 -4.73 -30.25 15.55
C ARG A 162 -4.95 -29.72 16.98
N PRO A 163 -6.08 -29.08 17.29
CA PRO A 163 -6.35 -28.74 18.68
C PRO A 163 -6.40 -30.04 19.48
N THR A 164 -5.36 -30.24 20.28
CA THR A 164 -5.27 -31.36 21.19
C THR A 164 -6.51 -31.34 22.07
N SER A 165 -7.24 -32.45 22.12
CA SER A 165 -8.26 -32.87 23.05
C SER A 165 -9.06 -31.74 23.74
N LYS A 166 -10.36 -31.82 23.62
CA LYS A 166 -11.31 -31.01 24.39
C LYS A 166 -10.85 -30.98 25.86
N ASP A 167 -10.26 -29.86 26.30
CA ASP A 167 -9.91 -29.65 27.70
C ASP A 167 -11.20 -29.90 28.52
N PRO A 168 -11.19 -30.77 29.52
CA PRO A 168 -12.43 -31.17 30.24
C PRO A 168 -13.10 -29.99 30.96
N ARG A 169 -12.45 -28.84 31.09
CA ARG A 169 -12.98 -27.65 31.73
C ARG A 169 -13.97 -26.92 30.83
N TRP A 170 -15.25 -26.94 31.19
CA TRP A 170 -16.35 -26.33 30.43
C TRP A 170 -16.14 -24.85 30.10
N TRP A 171 -15.52 -24.06 30.98
CA TRP A 171 -15.27 -22.63 30.80
C TRP A 171 -14.18 -22.35 29.74
N LYS A 172 -13.12 -23.19 29.64
CA LYS A 172 -12.14 -23.10 28.58
C LYS A 172 -12.75 -23.40 27.19
N ASN A 173 -13.62 -24.40 27.12
CA ASN A 173 -14.35 -24.73 25.91
C ASN A 173 -15.32 -23.60 25.50
N TRP A 174 -15.96 -22.97 26.50
CA TRP A 174 -16.80 -21.80 26.30
C TRP A 174 -16.00 -20.61 25.73
N CYS A 175 -14.84 -20.28 26.31
CA CYS A 175 -13.91 -19.26 25.78
C CYS A 175 -13.40 -19.61 24.40
N TYR A 176 -13.03 -20.87 24.15
CA TYR A 176 -12.54 -21.35 22.85
C TYR A 176 -13.59 -21.17 21.74
N LYS A 177 -14.84 -21.55 21.99
CA LYS A 177 -15.93 -21.37 21.03
C LYS A 177 -16.13 -19.89 20.67
N ARG A 178 -16.02 -18.97 21.66
CA ARG A 178 -16.15 -17.52 21.43
C ARG A 178 -14.95 -16.91 20.71
N ALA A 179 -13.75 -17.34 21.06
CA ALA A 179 -12.52 -16.85 20.44
C ALA A 179 -12.36 -17.29 18.97
N THR A 180 -12.92 -18.48 18.62
CA THR A 180 -12.71 -19.08 17.27
C THR A 180 -13.83 -18.75 16.28
N ARG A 181 -15.04 -18.45 16.74
CA ARG A 181 -16.22 -18.26 15.90
C ARG A 181 -16.28 -16.84 15.36
N LYS A 182 -15.84 -16.62 14.09
CA LYS A 182 -15.79 -15.30 13.44
C LYS A 182 -17.16 -14.59 13.32
N HIS A 183 -18.27 -15.32 13.16
CA HIS A 183 -19.62 -14.73 13.00
C HIS A 183 -20.54 -15.06 14.20
N GLY A 184 -19.96 -15.29 15.39
CA GLY A 184 -20.74 -15.53 16.60
C GLY A 184 -21.28 -14.23 17.23
N LYS A 185 -22.34 -14.35 18.04
CA LYS A 185 -22.92 -13.21 18.78
C LYS A 185 -21.86 -12.41 19.58
N TRP A 186 -20.90 -13.07 20.21
CA TRP A 186 -19.79 -12.43 20.92
C TRP A 186 -18.94 -11.53 20.01
N HIS A 187 -18.61 -12.04 18.82
CA HIS A 187 -17.84 -11.27 17.84
C HIS A 187 -18.60 -10.04 17.35
N GLN A 188 -19.91 -10.18 17.09
CA GLN A 188 -20.79 -9.08 16.70
C GLN A 188 -20.92 -8.02 17.79
N THR A 189 -21.10 -8.44 19.07
CA THR A 189 -21.15 -7.52 20.21
C THR A 189 -19.86 -6.71 20.34
N MET A 190 -18.69 -7.37 20.24
CA MET A 190 -17.41 -6.66 20.30
C MET A 190 -17.22 -5.69 19.10
N THR A 191 -17.72 -6.04 17.92
CA THR A 191 -17.69 -5.13 16.76
C THR A 191 -18.61 -3.93 16.98
N LEU A 192 -19.78 -4.13 17.57
CA LEU A 192 -20.72 -3.06 17.89
C LEU A 192 -20.12 -2.09 18.93
N ILE A 193 -19.44 -2.60 19.96
CA ILE A 193 -18.73 -1.77 20.94
C ILE A 193 -17.60 -0.96 20.27
N LEU A 194 -16.85 -1.54 19.33
CA LEU A 194 -15.82 -0.83 18.58
C LEU A 194 -16.40 0.27 17.68
N VAL A 195 -17.54 0.01 17.03
CA VAL A 195 -18.24 1.02 16.23
C VAL A 195 -18.78 2.14 17.12
N PHE A 196 -19.35 1.81 18.28
CA PHE A 196 -19.80 2.79 19.25
C PHE A 196 -18.64 3.66 19.77
N HIS A 197 -17.49 3.05 20.05
CA HIS A 197 -16.26 3.76 20.42
C HIS A 197 -15.82 4.73 19.32
N LEU A 198 -15.85 4.32 18.05
CA LEU A 198 -15.55 5.19 16.90
C LEU A 198 -16.52 6.38 16.81
N ILE A 199 -17.83 6.14 17.01
CA ILE A 199 -18.84 7.21 17.00
C ILE A 199 -18.55 8.22 18.10
N LEU A 200 -18.20 7.76 19.31
CA LEU A 200 -17.84 8.66 20.42
C LEU A 200 -16.63 9.55 20.12
N LEU A 201 -15.64 9.02 19.38
CA LEU A 201 -14.50 9.82 18.93
C LEU A 201 -14.89 10.86 17.87
N ILE A 202 -15.82 10.54 16.96
CA ILE A 202 -16.28 11.44 15.91
C ILE A 202 -17.13 12.60 16.48
N VAL A 203 -17.84 12.37 17.58
CA VAL A 203 -18.71 13.38 18.22
C VAL A 203 -17.92 14.39 19.06
N GLU A 204 -16.59 14.28 19.16
CA GLU A 204 -15.75 15.28 19.83
C GLU A 204 -15.80 16.62 19.09
N PHE A 205 -16.06 17.73 19.80
CA PHE A 205 -16.16 19.08 19.26
C PHE A 205 -15.52 20.10 20.20
N TYR A 206 -15.20 21.27 19.70
CA TYR A 206 -14.65 22.38 20.50
C TYR A 206 -15.52 23.64 20.33
N PRO A 207 -15.83 24.39 21.43
CA PRO A 207 -15.54 24.09 22.86
C PRO A 207 -16.51 23.05 23.45
N GLU A 208 -15.96 22.11 24.22
CA GLU A 208 -16.72 21.05 24.90
C GLU A 208 -17.01 21.45 26.36
N PRO A 209 -18.25 21.20 26.90
CA PRO A 209 -18.52 21.37 28.33
C PRO A 209 -17.73 20.35 29.16
N ASP A 210 -17.09 20.78 30.26
CA ASP A 210 -16.29 19.93 31.16
C ASP A 210 -17.03 18.69 31.69
N GLN A 211 -18.35 18.78 31.85
CA GLN A 211 -19.17 17.65 32.30
C GLN A 211 -19.28 16.56 31.21
N TRP A 212 -19.37 16.96 29.94
CA TRP A 212 -19.45 16.03 28.83
C TRP A 212 -18.11 15.32 28.60
N ASP A 213 -17.00 16.07 28.66
CA ASP A 213 -15.65 15.51 28.53
C ASP A 213 -15.39 14.41 29.56
N LYS A 214 -15.68 14.67 30.85
CA LYS A 214 -15.56 13.67 31.89
C LYS A 214 -16.50 12.47 31.70
N THR A 215 -17.74 12.70 31.28
CA THR A 215 -18.70 11.62 31.02
C THR A 215 -18.21 10.72 29.90
N ARG A 216 -17.67 11.29 28.84
CA ARG A 216 -17.07 10.58 27.71
C ARG A 216 -15.90 9.71 28.14
N ASP A 217 -15.01 10.23 29.02
CA ASP A 217 -13.88 9.45 29.55
C ASP A 217 -14.35 8.23 30.37
N TYR A 218 -15.41 8.37 31.15
CA TYR A 218 -16.00 7.22 31.85
C TYR A 218 -16.61 6.20 30.89
N ILE A 219 -17.22 6.63 29.79
CA ILE A 219 -17.74 5.72 28.76
C ILE A 219 -16.58 5.00 28.07
N PHE A 220 -15.48 5.69 27.75
CA PHE A 220 -14.28 5.06 27.20
C PHE A 220 -13.67 4.05 28.18
N LEU A 221 -13.66 4.35 29.47
CA LEU A 221 -13.23 3.40 30.51
C LEU A 221 -14.10 2.15 30.49
N ALA A 222 -15.43 2.29 30.46
CA ALA A 222 -16.35 1.16 30.35
C ALA A 222 -16.09 0.31 29.10
N CYS A 223 -15.92 0.94 27.92
CA CYS A 223 -15.54 0.23 26.70
C CYS A 223 -14.20 -0.51 26.84
N THR A 224 -13.22 0.10 27.50
CA THR A 224 -11.90 -0.49 27.74
C THR A 224 -12.00 -1.75 28.60
N VAL A 225 -12.87 -1.77 29.63
CA VAL A 225 -13.14 -2.97 30.44
C VAL A 225 -13.69 -4.10 29.56
N PHE A 226 -14.62 -3.83 28.64
CA PHE A 226 -15.09 -4.84 27.68
C PHE A 226 -13.99 -5.39 26.79
N TYR A 227 -13.05 -4.54 26.34
CA TYR A 227 -11.89 -4.99 25.56
C TYR A 227 -10.95 -5.87 26.39
N ILE A 228 -10.72 -5.55 27.66
CA ILE A 228 -9.93 -6.39 28.57
C ILE A 228 -10.59 -7.76 28.73
N ILE A 229 -11.90 -7.81 28.95
CA ILE A 229 -12.65 -9.07 29.04
C ILE A 229 -12.48 -9.88 27.74
N ASN A 230 -12.58 -9.23 26.59
CA ASN A 230 -12.36 -9.90 25.31
C ASN A 230 -10.94 -10.47 25.18
N ILE A 231 -9.91 -9.75 25.60
CA ILE A 231 -8.52 -10.21 25.58
C ILE A 231 -8.36 -11.44 26.49
N ILE A 232 -8.93 -11.41 27.71
CA ILE A 232 -8.89 -12.53 28.64
C ILE A 232 -9.59 -13.76 28.04
N VAL A 233 -10.78 -13.61 27.45
CA VAL A 233 -11.52 -14.68 26.78
C VAL A 233 -10.69 -15.28 25.63
N ARG A 234 -9.98 -14.47 24.87
CA ARG A 234 -9.12 -14.93 23.76
C ARG A 234 -7.87 -15.64 24.26
N ILE A 235 -7.20 -15.13 25.28
CA ILE A 235 -6.01 -15.77 25.89
C ILE A 235 -6.38 -17.13 26.47
N THR A 236 -7.46 -17.20 27.25
CA THR A 236 -7.92 -18.45 27.89
C THR A 236 -8.41 -19.47 26.87
N GLY A 237 -9.10 -19.01 25.79
CA GLY A 237 -9.62 -19.88 24.75
C GLY A 237 -8.56 -20.38 23.78
N LEU A 238 -7.64 -19.52 23.32
CA LEU A 238 -6.64 -19.86 22.30
C LEU A 238 -5.34 -20.42 22.91
N SER A 239 -5.10 -20.27 24.20
CA SER A 239 -3.82 -20.42 24.89
C SER A 239 -2.78 -19.35 24.46
N TRP A 240 -1.89 -18.96 25.37
CA TRP A 240 -0.88 -17.92 25.16
C TRP A 240 0.00 -18.15 23.91
N ALA A 241 0.37 -19.39 23.64
CA ALA A 241 1.23 -19.74 22.50
C ALA A 241 0.58 -19.45 21.13
N ARG A 242 -0.75 -19.61 21.02
CA ARG A 242 -1.49 -19.30 19.79
C ARG A 242 -1.84 -17.81 19.71
N PHE A 243 -2.20 -17.20 20.83
CA PHE A 243 -2.48 -15.78 20.94
C PHE A 243 -1.28 -14.92 20.49
N ARG A 244 -0.07 -15.23 20.96
CA ARG A 244 1.16 -14.52 20.58
C ARG A 244 1.51 -14.59 19.10
N ARG A 245 0.97 -15.55 18.36
CA ARG A 245 1.21 -15.67 16.89
C ARG A 245 0.38 -14.70 16.06
N SER A 246 -0.65 -14.10 16.64
CA SER A 246 -1.51 -13.13 15.97
C SER A 246 -1.02 -11.72 16.25
N SER A 247 -0.55 -11.00 15.23
CA SER A 247 -0.10 -9.61 15.36
C SER A 247 -1.20 -8.69 15.87
N TRP A 248 -2.45 -8.91 15.43
CA TRP A 248 -3.62 -8.15 15.90
C TRP A 248 -3.95 -8.38 17.37
N ASP A 249 -3.75 -9.60 17.87
CA ASP A 249 -3.98 -9.90 19.27
C ASP A 249 -2.92 -9.25 20.18
N LEU A 250 -1.65 -9.22 19.74
CA LEU A 250 -0.58 -8.48 20.43
C LEU A 250 -0.83 -6.97 20.41
N PHE A 251 -1.22 -6.44 19.25
CA PHE A 251 -1.59 -5.04 19.12
C PHE A 251 -2.76 -4.68 20.03
N SER A 252 -3.76 -5.56 20.19
CA SER A 252 -4.89 -5.31 21.09
C SER A 252 -4.46 -5.18 22.55
N ILE A 253 -3.49 -5.98 23.02
CA ILE A 253 -2.93 -5.81 24.38
C ILE A 253 -2.28 -4.44 24.49
N PHE A 254 -1.41 -4.07 23.54
CA PHE A 254 -0.70 -2.81 23.56
C PHE A 254 -1.66 -1.61 23.59
N ALA A 255 -2.64 -1.56 22.67
CA ALA A 255 -3.58 -0.47 22.57
C ALA A 255 -4.48 -0.38 23.82
N VAL A 256 -5.05 -1.50 24.28
CA VAL A 256 -5.96 -1.52 25.44
C VAL A 256 -5.24 -1.23 26.75
N SER A 257 -4.02 -1.74 26.96
CA SER A 257 -3.23 -1.42 28.14
C SER A 257 -2.80 0.05 28.16
N GLY A 258 -2.40 0.60 27.01
CA GLY A 258 -2.08 2.01 26.88
C GLY A 258 -3.28 2.91 27.17
N THR A 259 -4.45 2.59 26.62
CA THR A 259 -5.69 3.31 26.93
C THR A 259 -6.04 3.24 28.40
N LEU A 260 -5.97 2.06 29.02
CA LEU A 260 -6.29 1.91 30.45
C LEU A 260 -5.38 2.77 31.32
N ILE A 261 -4.06 2.70 31.09
CA ILE A 261 -3.07 3.48 31.86
C ILE A 261 -3.31 4.98 31.69
N THR A 262 -3.48 5.44 30.45
CA THR A 262 -3.65 6.88 30.17
C THR A 262 -5.01 7.40 30.71
N THR A 263 -6.09 6.61 30.61
CA THR A 263 -7.38 6.99 31.20
C THR A 263 -7.30 7.10 32.72
N LEU A 264 -6.63 6.15 33.39
CA LEU A 264 -6.45 6.20 34.84
C LEU A 264 -5.62 7.41 35.27
N LEU A 265 -4.56 7.74 34.52
CA LEU A 265 -3.73 8.93 34.78
C LEU A 265 -4.53 10.22 34.65
N LEU A 266 -5.39 10.34 33.64
CA LEU A 266 -6.24 11.52 33.45
C LEU A 266 -7.29 11.65 34.58
N LEU A 267 -7.89 10.56 35.00
CA LEU A 267 -8.87 10.54 36.13
C LEU A 267 -8.21 10.91 37.45
N THR A 268 -6.91 10.67 37.64
CA THR A 268 -6.15 11.07 38.85
C THR A 268 -5.61 12.51 38.79
N ASN A 269 -6.12 13.37 37.89
CA ASN A 269 -5.73 14.76 37.70
C ASN A 269 -4.28 15.02 37.22
N PHE A 270 -3.61 14.04 36.67
CA PHE A 270 -2.35 14.24 35.94
C PHE A 270 -2.62 14.89 34.56
N LYS A 271 -2.85 16.19 34.50
CA LYS A 271 -3.17 16.95 33.28
C LYS A 271 -1.92 17.52 32.60
N SER A 272 -0.98 16.69 32.21
CA SER A 272 0.09 17.11 31.31
C SER A 272 -0.38 17.00 29.85
N GLN A 273 -0.04 17.99 29.02
CA GLN A 273 -0.34 18.01 27.58
C GLN A 273 0.05 16.71 26.88
N VAL A 274 1.21 16.15 27.23
CA VAL A 274 1.72 14.89 26.67
C VAL A 274 0.80 13.70 27.00
N TYR A 275 0.28 13.62 28.21
CA TYR A 275 -0.63 12.52 28.60
C TYR A 275 -1.98 12.59 27.91
N ILE A 276 -2.51 13.79 27.68
CA ILE A 276 -3.75 14.00 26.92
C ILE A 276 -3.55 13.54 25.47
N GLN A 277 -2.45 13.93 24.84
CA GLN A 277 -2.14 13.52 23.47
C GLN A 277 -1.94 12.00 23.34
N LEU A 278 -1.22 11.39 24.29
CA LEU A 278 -1.05 9.93 24.35
C LEU A 278 -2.37 9.20 24.57
N HIS A 279 -3.24 9.72 25.42
CA HIS A 279 -4.56 9.15 25.63
C HIS A 279 -5.37 9.14 24.33
N LYS A 280 -5.47 10.28 23.65
CA LYS A 280 -6.15 10.37 22.34
C LYS A 280 -5.54 9.43 21.32
N LEU A 281 -4.21 9.31 21.27
CA LEU A 281 -3.52 8.37 20.38
C LEU A 281 -3.93 6.91 20.64
N PHE A 282 -3.98 6.48 21.91
CA PHE A 282 -4.39 5.12 22.25
C PHE A 282 -5.87 4.86 22.00
N LEU A 283 -6.75 5.84 22.23
CA LEU A 283 -8.18 5.73 21.88
C LEU A 283 -8.35 5.51 20.36
N VAL A 284 -7.65 6.28 19.54
CA VAL A 284 -7.65 6.10 18.06
C VAL A 284 -7.03 4.75 17.67
N ALA A 285 -5.97 4.31 18.36
CA ALA A 285 -5.35 3.01 18.08
C ALA A 285 -6.32 1.83 18.29
N ILE A 286 -7.26 1.90 19.25
CA ILE A 286 -8.29 0.88 19.44
C ILE A 286 -9.19 0.75 18.20
N VAL A 287 -9.48 1.85 17.49
CA VAL A 287 -10.33 1.83 16.28
C VAL A 287 -9.71 0.94 15.19
N LEU A 288 -8.38 0.85 15.12
CA LEU A 288 -7.70 -0.04 14.17
C LEU A 288 -8.07 -1.52 14.37
N LEU A 289 -8.59 -1.91 15.53
CA LEU A 289 -9.11 -3.27 15.78
C LEU A 289 -10.41 -3.57 14.99
N LEU A 290 -11.00 -2.59 14.30
CA LEU A 290 -12.06 -2.83 13.31
C LEU A 290 -11.54 -3.48 12.04
N ILE A 291 -10.26 -3.27 11.69
CA ILE A 291 -9.65 -3.82 10.47
C ILE A 291 -9.76 -5.34 10.41
N PRO A 292 -9.33 -6.13 11.43
CA PRO A 292 -9.43 -7.58 11.39
C PRO A 292 -10.89 -8.12 11.48
N ARG A 293 -11.88 -7.25 11.64
CA ARG A 293 -13.29 -7.63 11.62
C ARG A 293 -13.82 -7.82 10.20
N ASN A 294 -13.24 -7.11 9.23
CA ASN A 294 -13.52 -7.27 7.82
C ASN A 294 -12.38 -8.06 7.15
N ASP A 295 -12.70 -9.24 6.59
CA ASP A 295 -11.69 -10.12 5.98
C ASP A 295 -10.98 -9.46 4.78
N ALA A 296 -11.66 -8.58 4.03
CA ALA A 296 -11.07 -7.83 2.92
C ALA A 296 -10.05 -6.79 3.41
N LEU A 297 -10.41 -6.00 4.44
CA LEU A 297 -9.51 -5.02 5.03
C LEU A 297 -8.31 -5.69 5.72
N ASP A 298 -8.52 -6.78 6.47
CA ASP A 298 -7.43 -7.55 7.09
C ASP A 298 -6.46 -8.08 6.05
N GLN A 299 -6.97 -8.53 4.88
CA GLN A 299 -6.13 -8.98 3.78
C GLN A 299 -5.33 -7.83 3.16
N LEU A 300 -5.95 -6.67 2.91
CA LEU A 300 -5.27 -5.50 2.40
C LEU A 300 -4.14 -5.04 3.34
N PHE A 301 -4.43 -4.98 4.64
CA PHE A 301 -3.42 -4.60 5.64
C PHE A 301 -2.26 -5.60 5.75
N LYS A 302 -2.54 -6.89 5.73
CA LYS A 302 -1.50 -7.93 5.73
C LYS A 302 -0.63 -7.87 4.49
N THR A 303 -1.22 -7.51 3.35
CA THR A 303 -0.46 -7.34 2.10
C THR A 303 0.39 -6.09 2.15
N ALA A 304 -0.16 -4.96 2.61
CA ALA A 304 0.58 -3.73 2.82
C ALA A 304 1.76 -3.96 3.78
N ALA A 305 1.54 -4.64 4.91
CA ALA A 305 2.60 -4.98 5.86
C ALA A 305 3.67 -5.91 5.27
N ALA A 306 3.29 -6.86 4.41
CA ALA A 306 4.25 -7.73 3.73
C ALA A 306 5.07 -6.98 2.67
N SER A 307 4.50 -5.96 2.03
CA SER A 307 5.21 -5.12 1.05
C SER A 307 6.18 -4.12 1.71
N LEU A 308 5.96 -3.76 2.98
CA LEU A 308 6.87 -2.86 3.71
C LEU A 308 8.33 -3.35 3.75
N THR A 309 8.56 -4.66 3.76
CA THR A 309 9.92 -5.22 3.70
C THR A 309 10.63 -4.94 2.37
N ALA A 310 9.90 -5.00 1.25
CA ALA A 310 10.42 -4.65 -0.07
C ALA A 310 10.64 -3.13 -0.21
N ILE A 311 9.71 -2.35 0.32
CA ILE A 311 9.78 -0.88 0.32
C ILE A 311 10.86 -0.38 1.30
N GLY A 312 11.14 -1.10 2.38
CA GLY A 312 12.07 -0.70 3.43
C GLY A 312 13.48 -0.39 2.93
N ASN A 313 14.00 -1.17 1.99
CA ASN A 313 15.31 -0.91 1.39
C ASN A 313 15.32 0.39 0.57
N LEU A 314 14.24 0.65 -0.18
CA LEU A 314 14.10 1.89 -0.93
C LEU A 314 13.97 3.10 0.00
N LEU A 315 13.18 2.96 1.09
CA LEU A 315 13.05 3.99 2.13
C LEU A 315 14.40 4.31 2.78
N ALA A 316 15.21 3.29 3.08
CA ALA A 316 16.54 3.48 3.65
C ALA A 316 17.47 4.26 2.71
N THR A 317 17.46 3.92 1.41
CA THR A 317 18.24 4.64 0.39
C THR A 317 17.75 6.09 0.25
N TRP A 318 16.44 6.29 0.23
CA TRP A 318 15.84 7.62 0.16
C TRP A 318 16.19 8.46 1.39
N PHE A 319 16.14 7.87 2.58
CA PHE A 319 16.53 8.55 3.83
C PHE A 319 17.99 8.99 3.81
N VAL A 320 18.92 8.16 3.30
CA VAL A 320 20.33 8.55 3.13
C VAL A 320 20.45 9.75 2.20
N LEU A 321 19.73 9.75 1.09
CA LEU A 321 19.71 10.87 0.15
C LEU A 321 19.16 12.15 0.81
N PHE A 322 18.07 12.04 1.58
CA PHE A 322 17.54 13.15 2.38
C PHE A 322 18.60 13.75 3.31
N MET A 323 19.33 12.90 4.01
CA MET A 323 20.39 13.34 4.93
C MET A 323 21.52 14.07 4.18
N VAL A 324 21.95 13.56 3.03
CA VAL A 324 22.99 14.20 2.21
C VAL A 324 22.54 15.59 1.75
N PHE A 325 21.34 15.71 1.19
CA PHE A 325 20.81 17.00 0.74
C PHE A 325 20.52 17.95 1.92
N ALA A 326 20.00 17.43 3.04
CA ALA A 326 19.77 18.25 4.22
C ALA A 326 21.07 18.87 4.76
N ILE A 327 22.13 18.09 4.84
CA ILE A 327 23.44 18.59 5.27
C ILE A 327 23.99 19.60 4.26
N ALA A 328 23.97 19.27 2.97
CA ALA A 328 24.45 20.16 1.92
C ALA A 328 23.71 21.51 1.92
N MET A 329 22.37 21.49 1.95
CA MET A 329 21.56 22.70 1.94
C MET A 329 21.69 23.50 3.25
N THR A 330 21.78 22.82 4.41
CA THR A 330 22.04 23.51 5.68
C THR A 330 23.40 24.20 5.69
N GLN A 331 24.42 23.56 5.14
CA GLN A 331 25.76 24.18 5.05
C GLN A 331 25.80 25.34 4.06
N THR A 332 25.06 25.24 2.96
CA THR A 332 25.03 26.30 1.92
C THR A 332 24.17 27.51 2.33
N PHE A 333 22.99 27.25 2.89
CA PHE A 333 21.97 28.29 3.12
C PHE A 333 21.65 28.56 4.60
N GLY A 334 22.27 27.84 5.53
CA GLY A 334 21.94 27.98 6.96
C GLY A 334 22.20 29.36 7.57
N LEU A 335 23.06 30.18 6.95
CA LEU A 335 23.38 31.53 7.38
C LEU A 335 22.62 32.61 6.57
N THR A 336 21.94 32.22 5.49
CA THR A 336 21.20 33.16 4.64
C THR A 336 20.07 33.83 5.41
N ARG A 337 19.84 35.10 5.15
CA ARG A 337 18.72 35.88 5.66
C ARG A 337 17.40 35.25 5.26
N PHE A 338 16.36 35.40 6.09
CA PHE A 338 15.03 34.91 5.74
C PHE A 338 14.41 35.75 4.60
N GLY A 339 13.84 35.04 3.62
CA GLY A 339 13.02 35.61 2.60
C GLY A 339 11.55 35.75 3.05
N GLU A 340 10.67 36.06 2.11
CA GLU A 340 9.24 36.28 2.39
C GLU A 340 8.49 34.98 2.74
N ASN A 341 8.91 33.85 2.19
CA ASN A 341 8.26 32.55 2.38
C ASN A 341 8.89 31.72 3.50
N GLU A 342 9.95 32.22 4.11
CA GLU A 342 10.62 31.58 5.23
C GLU A 342 10.07 32.07 6.57
N SER A 343 10.17 31.22 7.56
CA SER A 343 9.75 31.51 8.94
C SER A 343 10.64 30.75 9.92
N ASP A 344 10.43 30.98 11.23
CA ASP A 344 11.13 30.24 12.28
C ASP A 344 10.98 28.72 12.18
N ASN A 345 9.90 28.24 11.54
CA ASN A 345 9.64 26.80 11.33
C ASN A 345 10.05 26.32 9.94
N ILE A 346 10.10 27.21 8.95
CA ILE A 346 10.41 26.91 7.55
C ILE A 346 11.72 27.60 7.21
N ASN A 347 12.83 26.94 7.46
CA ASN A 347 14.17 27.47 7.16
C ASN A 347 15.22 26.34 7.13
N MET A 348 16.44 26.66 6.67
CA MET A 348 17.55 25.71 6.54
C MET A 348 18.64 25.88 7.61
N ARG A 349 18.36 26.56 8.74
CA ARG A 349 19.36 26.83 9.79
C ARG A 349 19.84 25.58 10.52
N THR A 350 19.05 24.54 10.56
CA THR A 350 19.40 23.27 11.20
C THR A 350 18.98 22.09 10.37
N VAL A 351 19.78 21.01 10.39
CA VAL A 351 19.48 19.77 9.63
C VAL A 351 18.08 19.22 9.90
N PRO A 352 17.54 19.16 11.14
CA PRO A 352 16.16 18.73 11.35
C PRO A 352 15.11 19.60 10.67
N LYS A 353 15.26 20.91 10.67
CA LYS A 353 14.34 21.83 9.99
C LYS A 353 14.45 21.68 8.46
N THR A 354 15.66 21.57 7.95
CA THR A 354 15.93 21.29 6.54
C THR A 354 15.32 19.97 6.10
N LEU A 355 15.37 18.90 6.92
CA LEU A 355 14.72 17.62 6.61
C LEU A 355 13.20 17.75 6.45
N ILE A 356 12.56 18.50 7.36
CA ILE A 356 11.11 18.77 7.28
C ILE A 356 10.80 19.56 6.00
N LEU A 357 11.61 20.57 5.68
CA LEU A 357 11.46 21.36 4.48
C LEU A 357 11.66 20.54 3.20
N LEU A 358 12.70 19.71 3.15
CA LEU A 358 12.96 18.78 2.04
C LEU A 358 11.79 17.79 1.87
N PHE A 359 11.21 17.31 2.96
CA PHE A 359 10.03 16.44 2.90
C PHE A 359 8.82 17.16 2.30
N ARG A 360 8.55 18.41 2.72
CA ARG A 360 7.52 19.27 2.12
C ARG A 360 7.73 19.42 0.60
N MET A 361 8.97 19.77 0.21
CA MET A 361 9.33 19.91 -1.20
C MET A 361 9.25 18.61 -2.00
N SER A 362 9.50 17.45 -1.36
CA SER A 362 9.33 16.15 -2.03
C SER A 362 7.87 15.81 -2.35
N CYS A 363 6.93 16.45 -1.66
CA CYS A 363 5.51 16.41 -2.00
C CYS A 363 5.12 17.40 -3.13
N GLY A 364 6.07 18.17 -3.64
CA GLY A 364 5.86 19.16 -4.69
C GLY A 364 5.41 20.53 -4.20
N GLU A 365 5.37 20.79 -2.88
CA GLU A 365 4.76 21.98 -2.32
C GLU A 365 5.79 23.05 -1.90
N GLY A 366 5.65 24.26 -2.43
CA GLY A 366 6.39 25.46 -2.03
C GLY A 366 7.87 25.47 -2.39
N TRP A 367 8.36 24.52 -3.20
CA TRP A 367 9.79 24.42 -3.50
C TRP A 367 10.32 25.61 -4.32
N ASN A 368 9.52 26.14 -5.23
CA ASN A 368 9.86 27.26 -6.10
C ASN A 368 9.98 28.57 -5.34
N GLN A 369 9.01 28.86 -4.45
CA GLN A 369 8.99 30.08 -3.65
C GLN A 369 10.20 30.17 -2.71
N ILE A 370 10.46 29.07 -1.99
CA ILE A 370 11.60 28.98 -1.07
C ILE A 370 12.93 29.02 -1.84
N MET A 371 13.00 28.38 -3.01
CA MET A 371 14.18 28.45 -3.87
C MET A 371 14.49 29.87 -4.30
N GLU A 372 13.46 30.63 -4.70
CA GLU A 372 13.65 32.04 -5.13
C GLU A 372 14.02 32.94 -3.94
N ASP A 373 13.52 32.69 -2.73
CA ASP A 373 13.99 33.41 -1.55
C ASP A 373 15.52 33.29 -1.42
N TYR A 374 16.07 32.08 -1.49
CA TYR A 374 17.53 31.85 -1.44
C TYR A 374 18.28 32.35 -2.67
N ALA A 375 17.62 32.50 -3.82
CA ALA A 375 18.23 32.97 -5.06
C ALA A 375 18.27 34.50 -5.14
N THR A 376 17.30 35.20 -4.54
CA THR A 376 17.11 36.66 -4.67
C THR A 376 17.69 37.50 -3.53
N ILE A 377 18.05 36.88 -2.41
CA ILE A 377 18.70 37.55 -1.29
C ILE A 377 20.16 37.83 -1.65
N LEU A 378 20.34 38.90 -2.41
CA LEU A 378 21.62 39.45 -2.88
C LEU A 378 21.78 40.89 -2.40
N PRO A 379 23.02 41.47 -2.42
CA PRO A 379 23.19 42.85 -2.06
C PRO A 379 22.28 43.79 -2.91
N PRO A 380 21.63 44.82 -2.31
CA PRO A 380 21.82 45.35 -0.96
C PRO A 380 21.00 44.70 0.17
N PHE A 381 20.21 43.67 -0.11
CA PHE A 381 19.33 43.06 0.88
C PHE A 381 20.07 42.16 1.89
N CYS A 382 21.33 41.91 1.67
CA CYS A 382 22.21 41.13 2.53
C CYS A 382 23.62 41.73 2.56
N THR A 383 24.47 41.26 3.48
CA THR A 383 25.85 41.71 3.64
C THR A 383 26.82 40.60 3.22
N ILE A 384 27.76 40.95 2.35
CA ILE A 384 28.86 40.05 2.00
C ILE A 384 30.01 40.35 2.95
N GLY A 385 30.38 39.39 3.77
CA GLY A 385 31.56 39.46 4.65
C GLY A 385 32.80 38.87 3.99
N ASP A 386 33.97 39.10 4.62
CA ASP A 386 35.26 38.56 4.15
C ASP A 386 35.35 37.03 4.25
N THR A 387 34.49 36.40 5.00
CA THR A 387 34.41 34.94 5.16
C THR A 387 32.97 34.47 4.98
N PHE A 388 32.83 33.21 4.62
CA PHE A 388 31.52 32.55 4.50
C PHE A 388 30.65 32.74 5.76
N TYR A 389 31.24 32.68 6.94
CA TYR A 389 30.51 32.80 8.22
C TYR A 389 30.02 34.22 8.53
N ASN A 390 30.58 35.22 7.87
CA ASN A 390 30.18 36.61 8.04
C ASN A 390 29.27 37.11 6.90
N SER A 391 28.91 36.24 5.96
CA SER A 391 28.00 36.54 4.86
C SER A 391 26.64 35.94 5.14
N ASP A 392 25.59 36.75 4.96
CA ASP A 392 24.18 36.33 5.09
C ASP A 392 23.44 36.39 3.76
N CYS A 393 24.16 36.39 2.65
CA CYS A 393 23.62 36.39 1.29
C CYS A 393 23.30 34.97 0.81
N GLY A 394 22.29 34.88 -0.03
CA GLY A 394 21.97 33.67 -0.79
C GLY A 394 22.85 33.50 -2.03
N SER A 395 22.51 32.55 -2.87
CA SER A 395 23.19 32.30 -4.14
C SER A 395 22.20 31.80 -5.18
N SER A 396 21.97 32.57 -6.22
CA SER A 396 21.06 32.21 -7.30
C SER A 396 21.46 30.91 -8.01
N GLU A 397 22.76 30.69 -8.22
CA GLU A 397 23.26 29.51 -8.92
C GLU A 397 23.11 28.24 -8.09
N TRP A 398 23.54 28.27 -6.84
CA TRP A 398 23.44 27.12 -5.92
C TRP A 398 22.01 26.82 -5.51
N ALA A 399 21.16 27.84 -5.28
CA ALA A 399 19.76 27.65 -4.96
C ALA A 399 19.05 26.89 -6.11
N ARG A 400 19.11 27.42 -7.31
CA ARG A 400 18.46 26.78 -8.46
C ARG A 400 19.00 25.38 -8.75
N THR A 401 20.31 25.18 -8.64
CA THR A 401 20.91 23.85 -8.89
C THR A 401 20.49 22.81 -7.87
N LEU A 402 20.59 23.12 -6.58
CA LEU A 402 20.30 22.16 -5.51
C LEU A 402 18.79 21.87 -5.39
N PHE A 403 17.95 22.87 -5.50
CA PHE A 403 16.48 22.68 -5.42
C PHE A 403 15.94 21.91 -6.63
N ILE A 404 16.42 22.20 -7.85
CA ILE A 404 16.03 21.44 -9.05
C ILE A 404 16.54 19.99 -8.94
N ALA A 405 17.80 19.80 -8.54
CA ALA A 405 18.35 18.46 -8.35
C ALA A 405 17.55 17.67 -7.32
N TRP A 406 17.18 18.29 -6.19
CA TRP A 406 16.33 17.68 -5.18
C TRP A 406 14.94 17.31 -5.73
N ASN A 407 14.30 18.23 -6.45
CA ASN A 407 12.97 18.00 -7.03
C ASN A 407 12.99 16.83 -8.01
N ILE A 408 13.98 16.78 -8.91
CA ILE A 408 14.12 15.68 -9.88
C ILE A 408 14.32 14.34 -9.15
N LEU A 409 15.23 14.28 -8.19
CA LEU A 409 15.53 13.04 -7.48
C LEU A 409 14.37 12.60 -6.60
N SER A 410 13.83 13.50 -5.79
CA SER A 410 12.81 13.16 -4.78
C SER A 410 11.43 12.96 -5.41
N MET A 411 10.92 13.95 -6.13
CA MET A 411 9.56 13.92 -6.67
C MET A 411 9.44 12.97 -7.87
N TYR A 412 10.32 13.10 -8.87
CA TYR A 412 10.18 12.32 -10.10
C TYR A 412 10.73 10.90 -9.98
N ILE A 413 11.86 10.69 -9.34
CA ILE A 413 12.46 9.36 -9.27
C ILE A 413 11.90 8.58 -8.08
N PHE A 414 12.11 9.03 -6.85
CA PHE A 414 11.74 8.25 -5.67
C PHE A 414 10.23 8.10 -5.48
N THR A 415 9.44 9.17 -5.64
CA THR A 415 7.97 9.09 -5.52
C THR A 415 7.41 8.14 -6.58
N SER A 416 7.90 8.18 -7.81
CA SER A 416 7.49 7.26 -8.87
C SER A 416 7.84 5.81 -8.55
N LEU A 417 9.03 5.56 -7.97
CA LEU A 417 9.43 4.22 -7.52
C LEU A 417 8.53 3.70 -6.39
N PHE A 418 8.17 4.55 -5.42
CA PHE A 418 7.24 4.18 -4.36
C PHE A 418 5.88 3.81 -4.89
N VAL A 419 5.29 4.65 -5.74
CA VAL A 419 3.99 4.39 -6.37
C VAL A 419 4.03 3.07 -7.14
N SER A 420 5.11 2.83 -7.88
CA SER A 420 5.32 1.61 -8.65
C SER A 420 5.39 0.36 -7.79
N LEU A 421 6.18 0.39 -6.71
CA LEU A 421 6.30 -0.75 -5.78
C LEU A 421 4.99 -1.01 -5.02
N ILE A 422 4.28 0.05 -4.64
CA ILE A 422 2.96 -0.08 -4.03
C ILE A 422 1.99 -0.70 -5.04
N TYR A 423 1.93 -0.18 -6.26
CA TYR A 423 1.06 -0.71 -7.31
C TYR A 423 1.35 -2.18 -7.61
N GLU A 424 2.62 -2.58 -7.76
CA GLU A 424 3.02 -3.97 -7.97
C GLU A 424 2.56 -4.86 -6.80
N SER A 425 2.75 -4.40 -5.57
CA SER A 425 2.35 -5.14 -4.37
C SER A 425 0.83 -5.31 -4.27
N PHE A 426 0.04 -4.29 -4.63
CA PHE A 426 -1.41 -4.35 -4.63
C PHE A 426 -1.99 -5.05 -5.86
N SER A 427 -1.42 -4.88 -7.03
CA SER A 427 -1.80 -5.59 -8.26
C SER A 427 -1.72 -7.10 -8.07
N TYR A 428 -0.68 -7.55 -7.37
CA TYR A 428 -0.55 -8.94 -6.95
C TYR A 428 -1.76 -9.46 -6.14
N VAL A 429 -2.27 -8.67 -5.20
CA VAL A 429 -3.46 -9.06 -4.42
C VAL A 429 -4.72 -9.09 -5.25
N PHE A 430 -4.87 -8.14 -6.19
CA PHE A 430 -6.03 -8.05 -7.07
C PHE A 430 -6.06 -9.18 -8.10
N GLN A 431 -4.93 -9.50 -8.71
CA GLN A 431 -4.80 -10.62 -9.65
C GLN A 431 -5.02 -11.97 -8.95
N ARG A 432 -4.66 -12.08 -7.66
CA ARG A 432 -4.93 -13.25 -6.83
C ARG A 432 -6.43 -13.51 -6.63
N SER A 433 -7.26 -12.48 -6.59
CA SER A 433 -8.71 -12.68 -6.50
C SER A 433 -9.32 -13.16 -7.83
N ASN A 434 -8.69 -12.83 -8.96
CA ASN A 434 -9.24 -13.07 -10.30
C ASN A 434 -8.49 -14.16 -11.10
N GLY A 435 -7.20 -14.40 -10.84
CA GLY A 435 -6.36 -15.27 -11.70
C GLY A 435 -6.00 -16.64 -11.12
N LEU A 436 -6.01 -16.81 -9.80
CA LEU A 436 -5.70 -18.07 -9.12
C LEU A 436 -6.95 -18.89 -8.77
N GLY A 437 -8.00 -18.80 -9.58
CA GLY A 437 -9.28 -19.47 -9.35
C GLY A 437 -9.19 -20.99 -9.13
N LYS A 438 -8.04 -21.63 -9.43
CA LYS A 438 -7.83 -23.06 -9.19
C LYS A 438 -7.39 -23.40 -7.76
N VAL A 439 -6.64 -22.53 -7.05
CA VAL A 439 -6.18 -22.80 -5.68
C VAL A 439 -6.74 -21.76 -4.71
N SER A 440 -7.92 -22.03 -4.19
CA SER A 440 -8.56 -21.17 -3.18
C SER A 440 -7.94 -21.37 -1.79
N ARG A 441 -8.18 -20.39 -0.88
CA ARG A 441 -7.80 -20.54 0.54
C ARG A 441 -8.46 -21.75 1.19
N GLU A 442 -9.65 -22.12 0.73
CA GLU A 442 -10.38 -23.28 1.22
C GLU A 442 -9.69 -24.56 0.82
N GLU A 443 -9.14 -24.66 -0.40
CA GLU A 443 -8.34 -25.81 -0.83
C GLU A 443 -7.08 -25.99 0.03
N ILE A 444 -6.36 -24.88 0.30
CA ILE A 444 -5.20 -24.93 1.21
C ILE A 444 -5.63 -25.36 2.63
N ARG A 445 -6.79 -24.92 3.08
CA ARG A 445 -7.33 -25.30 4.38
C ARG A 445 -7.69 -26.79 4.44
N ARG A 446 -8.32 -27.34 3.39
CA ARG A 446 -8.61 -28.77 3.26
C ARG A 446 -7.33 -29.60 3.29
N PHE A 447 -6.32 -29.18 2.52
CA PHE A 447 -5.00 -29.82 2.56
C PHE A 447 -4.40 -29.82 3.97
N LYS A 448 -4.42 -28.67 4.67
CA LYS A 448 -3.96 -28.58 6.07
C LYS A 448 -4.75 -29.48 7.02
N GLN A 449 -6.04 -29.64 6.79
CA GLN A 449 -6.88 -30.52 7.60
C GLN A 449 -6.51 -31.99 7.37
N ALA A 450 -6.36 -32.40 6.11
CA ALA A 450 -5.91 -33.74 5.75
C ALA A 450 -4.52 -34.06 6.34
N TRP A 451 -3.57 -33.10 6.21
CA TRP A 451 -2.25 -33.23 6.81
C TRP A 451 -2.29 -33.38 8.33
N ALA A 452 -3.09 -32.59 9.01
CA ALA A 452 -3.22 -32.59 10.48
C ALA A 452 -3.81 -33.91 11.03
N THR A 453 -4.39 -34.79 10.21
CA THR A 453 -4.81 -36.14 10.63
C THR A 453 -3.62 -37.05 10.88
N LEU A 454 -2.52 -36.84 10.14
CA LEU A 454 -1.30 -37.65 10.20
C LEU A 454 -0.20 -36.98 11.03
N ASP A 455 -0.15 -35.66 11.04
CA ASP A 455 0.78 -34.86 11.85
C ASP A 455 0.01 -33.97 12.86
N PRO A 456 -0.53 -34.54 13.95
CA PRO A 456 -1.33 -33.80 14.94
C PRO A 456 -0.51 -32.78 15.70
N ASN A 457 0.80 -32.98 15.82
CA ASN A 457 1.72 -32.09 16.54
C ASN A 457 2.19 -30.89 15.69
N GLY A 458 1.93 -30.93 14.37
CA GLY A 458 2.36 -29.88 13.44
C GLY A 458 3.88 -29.78 13.33
N THR A 459 4.54 -30.93 13.29
CA THR A 459 5.99 -31.04 13.08
C THR A 459 6.40 -30.61 11.68
N GLY A 460 5.49 -30.75 10.71
CA GLY A 460 5.70 -30.45 9.30
C GLY A 460 6.26 -31.61 8.51
N PHE A 461 6.36 -32.81 9.11
CA PHE A 461 6.88 -34.02 8.49
C PHE A 461 5.95 -35.18 8.77
N ILE A 462 5.84 -36.10 7.81
CA ILE A 462 5.13 -37.37 7.92
C ILE A 462 6.05 -38.52 7.50
N ALA A 463 5.86 -39.71 8.06
CA ALA A 463 6.61 -40.91 7.67
C ALA A 463 6.22 -41.34 6.24
N LYS A 464 7.16 -41.97 5.52
CA LYS A 464 6.95 -42.41 4.13
C LYS A 464 5.78 -43.40 4.00
N GLU A 465 5.58 -44.24 4.99
CA GLU A 465 4.51 -45.24 5.05
C GLU A 465 3.10 -44.59 5.20
N GLN A 466 3.05 -43.39 5.72
CA GLN A 466 1.79 -42.65 5.90
C GLN A 466 1.37 -41.86 4.66
N PHE A 467 2.25 -41.70 3.69
CA PHE A 467 1.99 -40.89 2.49
C PHE A 467 0.81 -41.37 1.64
N PRO A 468 0.66 -42.72 1.38
CA PRO A 468 -0.53 -43.19 0.66
C PRO A 468 -1.85 -42.85 1.38
N ARG A 469 -1.84 -42.90 2.71
CA ARG A 469 -3.02 -42.51 3.51
C ARG A 469 -3.36 -41.02 3.38
N LEU A 470 -2.34 -40.16 3.31
CA LEU A 470 -2.55 -38.74 3.02
C LEU A 470 -3.27 -38.54 1.70
N LEU A 471 -2.81 -39.22 0.64
CA LEU A 471 -3.42 -39.13 -0.70
C LEU A 471 -4.90 -39.52 -0.72
N GLY A 472 -5.29 -40.50 0.11
CA GLY A 472 -6.68 -40.90 0.26
C GLY A 472 -7.57 -39.88 0.99
N GLU A 473 -6.99 -39.02 1.84
CA GLU A 473 -7.68 -37.99 2.58
C GLU A 473 -7.78 -36.63 1.82
N LEU A 474 -7.02 -36.50 0.72
CA LEU A 474 -7.04 -35.29 -0.09
C LEU A 474 -8.33 -35.16 -0.91
N SER A 475 -8.83 -33.95 -1.03
CA SER A 475 -10.03 -33.62 -1.81
C SER A 475 -9.86 -32.29 -2.55
N GLY A 476 -10.63 -32.09 -3.62
CA GLY A 476 -10.62 -30.85 -4.39
C GLY A 476 -9.45 -30.74 -5.35
N VAL A 477 -8.89 -29.54 -5.51
CA VAL A 477 -7.80 -29.28 -6.49
C VAL A 477 -6.53 -30.08 -6.20
N PHE A 478 -6.28 -30.45 -4.94
CA PHE A 478 -5.11 -31.23 -4.53
C PHE A 478 -5.34 -32.74 -4.55
N GLU A 479 -6.48 -33.20 -5.08
CA GLU A 479 -6.79 -34.58 -5.18
C GLU A 479 -6.03 -35.22 -6.36
N MET A 480 -5.38 -36.38 -6.10
CA MET A 480 -4.71 -37.19 -7.13
C MET A 480 -5.42 -38.51 -7.24
N ARG A 481 -6.19 -38.71 -8.31
CA ARG A 481 -6.91 -39.96 -8.58
C ARG A 481 -6.50 -40.55 -9.91
N ILE A 482 -6.34 -41.86 -9.92
CA ILE A 482 -6.11 -42.65 -11.14
C ILE A 482 -7.42 -42.82 -11.92
N TYR A 483 -8.53 -43.03 -11.18
CA TYR A 483 -9.88 -43.20 -11.74
C TYR A 483 -10.73 -41.94 -11.49
N SER A 484 -11.58 -41.60 -12.45
CA SER A 484 -12.53 -40.47 -12.24
C SER A 484 -13.55 -40.84 -11.15
N HIS A 485 -14.23 -39.85 -10.61
CA HIS A 485 -15.27 -40.08 -9.58
C HIS A 485 -16.38 -41.02 -10.08
N GLU A 486 -16.69 -40.94 -11.36
CA GLU A 486 -17.69 -41.80 -12.04
C GLU A 486 -17.21 -43.23 -12.21
N ASP A 487 -15.89 -43.45 -12.36
CA ASP A 487 -15.28 -44.75 -12.55
C ASP A 487 -14.76 -45.34 -11.21
N SER A 488 -15.16 -44.79 -10.08
CA SER A 488 -14.84 -45.35 -8.77
C SER A 488 -15.61 -46.64 -8.51
N VAL A 489 -14.95 -47.60 -7.84
CA VAL A 489 -15.56 -48.92 -7.52
C VAL A 489 -16.92 -48.77 -6.85
N ARG A 490 -17.04 -47.82 -5.94
CA ARG A 490 -18.29 -47.53 -5.23
C ARG A 490 -19.39 -47.09 -6.19
N ARG A 491 -19.09 -46.15 -7.10
CA ARG A 491 -20.08 -45.66 -8.07
C ARG A 491 -20.47 -46.73 -9.09
N ILE A 492 -19.50 -47.48 -9.57
CA ILE A 492 -19.77 -48.60 -10.47
C ILE A 492 -20.72 -49.62 -9.82
N LEU A 493 -20.50 -49.94 -8.55
CA LEU A 493 -21.38 -50.83 -7.80
C LEU A 493 -22.78 -50.23 -7.56
N GLU A 494 -22.85 -48.94 -7.25
CA GLU A 494 -24.13 -48.23 -7.10
C GLU A 494 -24.91 -48.20 -8.43
N ASP A 495 -24.25 -47.93 -9.55
CA ASP A 495 -24.86 -47.93 -10.89
C ASP A 495 -25.39 -49.32 -11.26
N ILE A 496 -24.69 -50.40 -10.89
CA ILE A 496 -25.12 -51.79 -11.15
C ILE A 496 -26.31 -52.15 -10.26
N HIS A 497 -26.35 -51.69 -9.00
CA HIS A 497 -27.47 -51.94 -8.09
C HIS A 497 -28.71 -51.10 -8.42
N GLN A 498 -28.54 -49.93 -9.02
CA GLN A 498 -29.62 -49.03 -9.39
C GLN A 498 -30.17 -49.23 -10.82
N ALA A 499 -29.50 -50.07 -11.62
CA ALA A 499 -30.02 -50.40 -12.95
C ALA A 499 -31.40 -51.09 -12.80
N PRO A 500 -32.51 -50.44 -13.20
CA PRO A 500 -33.80 -51.04 -13.08
C PRO A 500 -33.80 -52.31 -13.93
N ALA A 501 -34.34 -53.38 -13.38
CA ALA A 501 -34.70 -54.56 -14.15
C ALA A 501 -35.65 -54.14 -15.29
N ALA A 502 -35.08 -53.67 -16.41
CA ALA A 502 -35.83 -53.33 -17.61
C ALA A 502 -36.39 -54.64 -18.18
N ASN A 503 -37.69 -54.76 -18.05
CA ASN A 503 -38.59 -55.80 -18.51
C ASN A 503 -39.02 -56.81 -17.47
N GLY A 504 -40.19 -56.52 -16.90
CA GLY A 504 -40.99 -57.50 -16.17
C GLY A 504 -41.30 -58.73 -17.00
N ARG A 505 -40.50 -59.76 -16.75
CA ARG A 505 -40.90 -61.16 -16.89
C ARG A 505 -40.03 -61.97 -15.91
N ILE A 506 -40.65 -62.29 -14.79
CA ILE A 506 -40.18 -63.28 -13.88
C ILE A 506 -40.18 -64.62 -14.65
N ASN A 507 -39.02 -65.06 -15.10
CA ASN A 507 -38.78 -66.48 -15.38
C ASN A 507 -37.58 -66.89 -14.52
N SER A 508 -37.89 -67.59 -13.47
CA SER A 508 -37.03 -68.35 -12.60
C SER A 508 -36.22 -69.38 -13.41
N ILE A 509 -35.05 -68.97 -13.89
CA ILE A 509 -33.98 -69.88 -14.25
C ILE A 509 -32.72 -69.20 -13.77
N SER A 510 -32.13 -69.80 -12.74
CA SER A 510 -30.84 -69.45 -12.18
C SER A 510 -29.75 -69.62 -13.22
N THR A 511 -29.34 -68.52 -13.83
CA THR A 511 -28.12 -68.45 -14.63
C THR A 511 -26.91 -68.21 -13.71
N PRO A 512 -25.80 -68.89 -13.88
CA PRO A 512 -24.61 -68.79 -12.98
C PRO A 512 -23.76 -67.57 -13.24
N SER A 513 -24.36 -66.38 -13.38
CA SER A 513 -23.64 -65.16 -13.70
C SER A 513 -23.63 -64.11 -12.55
N SER A 514 -24.12 -64.52 -11.37
CA SER A 514 -24.07 -63.61 -10.20
C SER A 514 -23.17 -64.19 -9.13
N ALA A 515 -21.97 -63.67 -9.00
CA ALA A 515 -21.10 -63.91 -7.86
C ALA A 515 -21.39 -62.85 -6.80
N ASN A 516 -21.83 -63.24 -5.62
CA ASN A 516 -22.15 -62.36 -4.47
C ASN A 516 -23.20 -61.26 -4.75
N GLY A 517 -24.24 -61.54 -5.59
CA GLY A 517 -25.30 -60.58 -5.87
C GLY A 517 -24.95 -59.46 -6.86
N ILE A 518 -23.80 -59.54 -7.52
CA ILE A 518 -23.37 -58.57 -8.54
C ILE A 518 -23.59 -59.16 -9.93
N ASP A 519 -24.30 -58.45 -10.82
CA ASP A 519 -24.44 -58.83 -12.21
C ASP A 519 -23.11 -58.65 -12.96
N LEU A 520 -22.41 -59.76 -13.24
CA LEU A 520 -21.12 -59.76 -13.92
C LEU A 520 -21.19 -59.24 -15.35
N LYS A 521 -22.34 -59.36 -16.02
CA LYS A 521 -22.53 -58.90 -17.39
C LYS A 521 -22.63 -57.35 -17.40
N ALA A 522 -23.42 -56.81 -16.52
CA ALA A 522 -23.55 -55.35 -16.35
C ALA A 522 -22.23 -54.72 -15.88
N LEU A 523 -21.51 -55.41 -14.98
CA LEU A 523 -20.19 -54.97 -14.53
C LEU A 523 -19.18 -54.92 -15.69
N ASN A 524 -19.15 -55.99 -16.52
CA ASN A 524 -18.22 -56.06 -17.66
C ASN A 524 -18.54 -54.99 -18.73
N GLU A 525 -19.82 -54.74 -18.98
CA GLU A 525 -20.26 -53.65 -19.87
C GLU A 525 -19.87 -52.27 -19.34
N ARG A 526 -20.00 -52.04 -18.04
CA ARG A 526 -19.60 -50.77 -17.41
C ARG A 526 -18.08 -50.56 -17.40
N ILE A 527 -17.31 -51.64 -17.15
CA ILE A 527 -15.84 -51.62 -17.19
C ILE A 527 -15.34 -51.37 -18.62
N SER A 528 -15.98 -51.97 -19.64
CA SER A 528 -15.59 -51.78 -21.05
C SER A 528 -15.75 -50.33 -21.54
N LYS A 529 -16.61 -49.55 -20.90
CA LYS A 529 -16.79 -48.11 -21.18
C LYS A 529 -15.68 -47.21 -20.59
N ILE A 530 -14.80 -47.77 -19.75
CA ILE A 530 -13.69 -47.01 -19.15
C ILE A 530 -12.59 -46.79 -20.19
N ASP A 531 -12.16 -45.57 -20.41
CA ASP A 531 -11.03 -45.25 -21.29
C ASP A 531 -9.71 -45.73 -20.66
N ALA A 532 -9.26 -46.93 -21.11
CA ALA A 532 -8.00 -47.54 -20.67
C ALA A 532 -6.78 -46.66 -20.98
N GLY A 533 -6.83 -45.85 -22.05
CA GLY A 533 -5.75 -44.94 -22.42
C GLY A 533 -5.62 -43.80 -21.41
N ARG A 534 -6.74 -43.23 -20.96
CA ARG A 534 -6.80 -42.22 -19.91
C ARG A 534 -6.27 -42.77 -18.59
N VAL A 535 -6.75 -43.94 -18.17
CA VAL A 535 -6.32 -44.60 -16.93
C VAL A 535 -4.81 -44.87 -16.92
N ARG A 536 -4.24 -45.32 -18.06
CA ARG A 536 -2.78 -45.52 -18.17
C ARG A 536 -1.99 -44.22 -18.01
N ARG A 537 -2.45 -43.13 -18.64
CA ARG A 537 -1.81 -41.81 -18.50
C ARG A 537 -1.88 -41.31 -17.07
N GLU A 538 -3.03 -41.38 -16.43
CA GLU A 538 -3.20 -40.91 -15.04
C GLU A 538 -2.40 -41.79 -14.06
N ARG A 539 -2.31 -43.09 -14.29
CA ARG A 539 -1.46 -44.00 -13.49
C ARG A 539 0.02 -43.64 -13.65
N ALA A 540 0.48 -43.40 -14.87
CA ALA A 540 1.87 -42.99 -15.10
C ALA A 540 2.19 -41.68 -14.42
N ARG A 541 1.28 -40.71 -14.50
CA ARG A 541 1.37 -39.40 -13.82
C ARG A 541 1.38 -39.54 -12.30
N PHE A 542 0.53 -40.40 -11.75
CA PHE A 542 0.49 -40.69 -10.32
C PHE A 542 1.78 -41.32 -9.82
N ASN A 543 2.31 -42.31 -10.56
CA ASN A 543 3.56 -42.97 -10.20
C ASN A 543 4.73 -42.01 -10.22
N LEU A 544 4.83 -41.15 -11.25
CA LEU A 544 5.88 -40.15 -11.35
C LEU A 544 5.82 -39.15 -10.17
N PHE A 545 4.63 -38.64 -9.85
CA PHE A 545 4.39 -37.81 -8.69
C PHE A 545 4.79 -38.50 -7.37
N TYR A 546 4.38 -39.77 -7.21
CA TYR A 546 4.65 -40.52 -6.01
C TYR A 546 6.15 -40.73 -5.77
N GLU A 547 6.88 -41.10 -6.81
CA GLU A 547 8.34 -41.28 -6.79
C GLU A 547 9.06 -39.94 -6.53
N GLU A 548 8.64 -38.85 -7.17
CA GLU A 548 9.23 -37.51 -6.95
C GLU A 548 9.12 -37.08 -5.49
N VAL A 549 7.97 -37.28 -4.86
CA VAL A 549 7.79 -36.98 -3.45
C VAL A 549 8.64 -37.86 -2.55
N LEU A 550 8.74 -39.19 -2.86
CA LEU A 550 9.54 -40.11 -2.06
C LEU A 550 11.05 -39.82 -2.16
N VAL A 551 11.54 -39.48 -3.35
CA VAL A 551 12.94 -39.10 -3.57
C VAL A 551 13.28 -37.79 -2.86
N SER A 552 12.34 -36.84 -2.80
CA SER A 552 12.53 -35.55 -2.10
C SER A 552 12.39 -35.65 -0.58
N ALA A 553 12.08 -36.83 -0.03
CA ALA A 553 11.90 -37.02 1.41
C ALA A 553 13.24 -37.00 2.16
N ASP A 554 13.27 -36.31 3.28
CA ASP A 554 14.41 -36.28 4.20
C ASP A 554 14.60 -37.70 4.80
N PRO A 555 15.84 -38.24 4.79
CA PRO A 555 16.11 -39.57 5.33
C PRO A 555 15.69 -39.74 6.79
N ASP A 556 15.90 -38.72 7.61
CA ASP A 556 15.69 -38.79 9.06
C ASP A 556 14.30 -38.30 9.50
N ARG A 557 13.73 -37.31 8.77
CA ARG A 557 12.48 -36.63 9.16
C ARG A 557 11.27 -37.08 8.38
N GLY A 558 11.47 -37.69 7.20
CA GLY A 558 10.41 -38.11 6.30
C GLY A 558 9.98 -37.03 5.29
N ILE A 559 8.72 -37.03 4.89
CA ILE A 559 8.19 -36.18 3.83
C ILE A 559 7.75 -34.82 4.39
N ALA A 560 8.28 -33.73 3.82
CA ALA A 560 7.98 -32.37 4.28
C ALA A 560 6.63 -31.87 3.73
N PHE A 561 5.87 -31.17 4.57
CA PHE A 561 4.58 -30.53 4.24
C PHE A 561 4.65 -29.62 3.01
N THR A 562 5.67 -28.73 2.97
CA THR A 562 5.83 -27.76 1.88
C THR A 562 6.19 -28.42 0.56
N THR A 563 6.96 -29.52 0.60
CA THR A 563 7.33 -30.29 -0.60
C THR A 563 6.09 -30.92 -1.23
N VAL A 564 5.28 -31.65 -0.46
CA VAL A 564 4.05 -32.29 -0.97
C VAL A 564 3.10 -31.23 -1.53
N LEU A 565 2.89 -30.11 -0.82
CA LEU A 565 1.98 -29.05 -1.26
C LEU A 565 2.45 -28.42 -2.58
N MET A 566 3.76 -28.20 -2.73
CA MET A 566 4.33 -27.62 -3.96
C MET A 566 4.28 -28.58 -5.14
N VAL A 567 4.62 -29.85 -4.93
CA VAL A 567 4.59 -30.86 -6.00
C VAL A 567 3.15 -31.10 -6.44
N LEU A 568 2.19 -31.24 -5.53
CA LEU A 568 0.75 -31.32 -5.87
C LEU A 568 0.26 -30.12 -6.68
N ALA A 569 0.64 -28.90 -6.26
CA ALA A 569 0.29 -27.70 -7.01
C ALA A 569 0.92 -27.69 -8.41
N HIS A 570 2.14 -28.19 -8.55
CA HIS A 570 2.80 -28.33 -9.84
C HIS A 570 2.02 -29.27 -10.76
N TYR A 571 1.70 -30.48 -10.31
CA TYR A 571 1.01 -31.46 -11.12
C TYR A 571 -0.43 -31.10 -11.46
N ASN A 572 -1.18 -30.50 -10.54
CA ASN A 572 -2.62 -30.23 -10.72
C ASN A 572 -2.95 -28.85 -11.30
N VAL A 573 -2.03 -27.87 -11.18
CA VAL A 573 -2.28 -26.50 -11.65
C VAL A 573 -1.48 -26.18 -12.91
N ILE A 574 -0.25 -26.67 -13.03
CA ILE A 574 0.67 -26.29 -14.10
C ILE A 574 0.69 -27.28 -15.25
N SER A 575 0.69 -28.60 -14.96
CA SER A 575 0.84 -29.61 -16.01
C SER A 575 -0.26 -29.57 -17.07
N ASP A 576 -1.42 -28.97 -16.72
CA ASP A 576 -2.53 -28.73 -17.64
C ASP A 576 -2.38 -27.45 -18.45
N ASN A 577 -1.38 -26.62 -18.16
CA ASN A 577 -1.20 -25.33 -18.81
C ASN A 577 -0.12 -25.42 -19.90
N LYS A 578 -0.56 -25.39 -21.18
CA LYS A 578 0.31 -25.51 -22.35
C LYS A 578 1.38 -24.40 -22.44
N SER A 579 1.17 -23.27 -21.79
CA SER A 579 2.12 -22.13 -21.79
C SER A 579 3.30 -22.32 -20.83
N LEU A 580 3.28 -23.37 -19.99
CA LEU A 580 4.34 -23.67 -19.01
C LEU A 580 5.14 -24.93 -19.36
N LYS A 581 4.77 -25.60 -20.46
CA LYS A 581 5.55 -26.65 -21.12
C LYS A 581 6.52 -25.98 -22.10
#